data_d4568d965b2b0b3f59ca8a31ba830032
#
_entry.id   d4568d965b2b0b3f59ca8a31ba830032
#
_cell.length_a   1.000
_cell.length_b   1.000
_cell.length_c   1.000
_cell.angle_alpha   90.00
_cell.angle_beta   90.00
_cell.angle_gamma   90.00
#
_symmetry.space_group_name_H-M   'P 1'
#
loop_
_entity.id
_entity.type
_entity.pdbx_description
1 polymer ?
#
loop_
_entity_poly.entity_id
_entity_poly.type
_entity_poly.pdbx_seq_one_letter_code
_entity_poly.pdbx_strand_id
1 'polypeptide(L)'
;MRRLSPLARRRLERFRGNRRGWWSLWLFCALFALTLGGELIANDKPLMVNYQHSLYFPVFKRYTEQQFGGELPFQPDYRSDYVRQLIDKGDGWMLFPPIPFSDDTPNYELTIPAPSPPSATNWLGTDDQARDVLARVIFGARVSILFALALTFISALIGITAGALQGYYGGWVDLLGQRLLEVWSGLPVLYLLIILSGFVEPDFWWLLGIMALFSWLTLVDVVRAEFLRGRNLEYVKAARALGLSDRTVILRHILPNAMNATLSYLPFILTGAISTLTALDFLGFGMPAGSASLGELIAQGKQNLQAPWLGLTAFFALALILTLLVFIGEALRDAFDPRS
;
A
#
# COMPACT_ATOMS: atom_id res chain seq x y z
N MET A 1 8.28 -17.78 -24.64
CA MET A 1 8.61 -17.79 -23.20
C MET A 1 10.13 -17.84 -23.02
N ARG A 2 10.79 -16.77 -22.57
CA ARG A 2 12.25 -16.80 -22.26
C ARG A 2 12.47 -17.80 -21.11
N ARG A 3 13.27 -18.84 -21.35
CA ARG A 3 13.64 -19.82 -20.32
C ARG A 3 14.39 -19.07 -19.21
N LEU A 4 13.90 -19.19 -17.97
CA LEU A 4 14.59 -18.65 -16.80
C LEU A 4 16.04 -19.16 -16.75
N SER A 5 16.97 -18.30 -16.33
CA SER A 5 18.36 -18.74 -16.12
C SER A 5 18.39 -19.86 -15.05
N PRO A 6 19.36 -20.79 -15.09
CA PRO A 6 19.47 -21.86 -14.11
C PRO A 6 19.49 -21.35 -12.66
N LEU A 7 20.12 -20.20 -12.41
CA LEU A 7 20.14 -19.55 -11.10
C LEU A 7 18.76 -19.04 -10.68
N ALA A 8 18.03 -18.38 -11.59
CA ALA A 8 16.69 -17.89 -11.29
C ALA A 8 15.71 -19.04 -11.00
N ARG A 9 15.87 -20.17 -11.70
CA ARG A 9 15.08 -21.38 -11.46
C ARG A 9 15.35 -21.95 -10.07
N ARG A 10 16.61 -22.11 -9.68
CA ARG A 10 16.99 -22.60 -8.34
C ARG A 10 16.43 -21.71 -7.22
N ARG A 11 16.51 -20.37 -7.36
CA ARG A 11 15.94 -19.42 -6.41
C ARG A 11 14.43 -19.56 -6.29
N LEU A 12 13.75 -19.70 -7.42
CA LEU A 12 12.29 -19.91 -7.41
C LEU A 12 11.92 -21.25 -6.75
N GLU A 13 12.69 -22.31 -7.01
CA GLU A 13 12.49 -23.61 -6.38
C GLU A 13 12.70 -23.55 -4.86
N ARG A 14 13.75 -22.84 -4.39
CA ARG A 14 13.98 -22.59 -2.95
C ARG A 14 12.85 -21.78 -2.33
N PHE A 15 12.44 -20.67 -2.97
CA PHE A 15 11.32 -19.85 -2.49
C PHE A 15 10.03 -20.68 -2.37
N ARG A 16 9.73 -21.53 -3.36
CA ARG A 16 8.59 -22.46 -3.32
C ARG A 16 8.73 -23.51 -2.22
N GLY A 17 9.94 -23.92 -1.90
CA GLY A 17 10.24 -24.85 -0.80
C GLY A 17 9.90 -24.28 0.57
N ASN A 18 9.99 -22.97 0.75
CA ASN A 18 9.52 -22.30 1.96
C ASN A 18 8.01 -22.10 1.90
N ARG A 19 7.26 -23.12 2.43
CA ARG A 19 5.79 -23.13 2.38
C ARG A 19 5.16 -21.89 3.01
N ARG A 20 5.72 -21.36 4.10
CA ARG A 20 5.18 -20.16 4.78
C ARG A 20 5.24 -18.96 3.84
N GLY A 21 6.41 -18.64 3.30
CA GLY A 21 6.57 -17.51 2.38
C GLY A 21 5.78 -17.67 1.08
N TRP A 22 5.72 -18.90 0.52
CA TRP A 22 4.95 -19.18 -0.69
C TRP A 22 3.45 -18.90 -0.51
N TRP A 23 2.83 -19.46 0.55
CA TRP A 23 1.41 -19.22 0.82
C TRP A 23 1.13 -17.79 1.25
N SER A 24 2.04 -17.17 2.00
CA SER A 24 1.93 -15.76 2.37
C SER A 24 1.92 -14.85 1.15
N LEU A 25 2.75 -15.13 0.13
CA LEU A 25 2.74 -14.37 -1.12
C LEU A 25 1.38 -14.45 -1.82
N TRP A 26 0.84 -15.66 -1.98
CA TRP A 26 -0.45 -15.85 -2.65
C TRP A 26 -1.61 -15.23 -1.87
N LEU A 27 -1.60 -15.37 -0.54
CA LEU A 27 -2.62 -14.76 0.30
C LEU A 27 -2.52 -13.24 0.27
N PHE A 28 -1.31 -12.67 0.33
CA PHE A 28 -1.11 -11.23 0.19
C PHE A 28 -1.58 -10.71 -1.17
N CYS A 29 -1.22 -11.40 -2.26
CA CYS A 29 -1.69 -11.04 -3.61
C CYS A 29 -3.21 -11.13 -3.73
N ALA A 30 -3.84 -12.15 -3.15
CA ALA A 30 -5.30 -12.30 -3.15
C ALA A 30 -5.98 -11.20 -2.35
N LEU A 31 -5.49 -10.89 -1.14
CA LEU A 31 -6.01 -9.80 -0.32
C LEU A 31 -5.82 -8.45 -1.03
N PHE A 32 -4.66 -8.20 -1.61
CA PHE A 32 -4.43 -6.97 -2.38
C PHE A 32 -5.34 -6.86 -3.60
N ALA A 33 -5.53 -7.95 -4.36
CA ALA A 33 -6.47 -7.98 -5.48
C ALA A 33 -7.92 -7.72 -5.03
N LEU A 34 -8.33 -8.26 -3.87
CA LEU A 34 -9.63 -7.95 -3.26
C LEU A 34 -9.76 -6.45 -2.93
N THR A 35 -8.72 -5.83 -2.37
CA THR A 35 -8.77 -4.40 -2.07
C THR A 35 -8.80 -3.54 -3.33
N LEU A 36 -8.13 -3.96 -4.42
CA LEU A 36 -8.18 -3.28 -5.72
C LEU A 36 -9.56 -3.36 -6.36
N GLY A 37 -10.27 -4.48 -6.16
CA GLY A 37 -11.66 -4.65 -6.57
C GLY A 37 -12.67 -4.22 -5.51
N GLY A 38 -12.28 -3.38 -4.55
CA GLY A 38 -13.10 -2.97 -3.41
C GLY A 38 -14.47 -2.42 -3.80
N GLU A 39 -14.57 -1.68 -4.90
CA GLU A 39 -15.83 -1.10 -5.41
C GLU A 39 -16.84 -2.18 -5.83
N LEU A 40 -16.40 -3.39 -6.13
CA LEU A 40 -17.30 -4.52 -6.45
C LEU A 40 -17.80 -5.24 -5.20
N ILE A 41 -17.16 -4.99 -4.05
CA ILE A 41 -17.46 -5.65 -2.77
C ILE A 41 -18.21 -4.70 -1.83
N ALA A 42 -17.76 -3.44 -1.78
CA ALA A 42 -18.23 -2.40 -0.87
C ALA A 42 -18.42 -1.10 -1.66
N ASN A 43 -19.66 -0.71 -1.91
CA ASN A 43 -19.99 0.52 -2.64
C ASN A 43 -21.44 0.93 -2.35
N ASP A 44 -21.68 2.23 -2.30
CA ASP A 44 -23.02 2.84 -2.20
C ASP A 44 -23.78 2.84 -3.54
N LYS A 45 -23.10 2.50 -4.65
CA LYS A 45 -23.65 2.40 -5.99
C LYS A 45 -23.94 0.94 -6.35
N PRO A 46 -25.08 0.66 -6.99
CA PRO A 46 -25.36 -0.67 -7.48
C PRO A 46 -24.39 -1.09 -8.58
N LEU A 47 -24.01 -2.38 -8.57
CA LEU A 47 -23.21 -3.00 -9.63
C LEU A 47 -23.94 -2.94 -10.96
N MET A 48 -25.25 -3.12 -10.92
CA MET A 48 -26.10 -3.17 -12.10
C MET A 48 -27.48 -2.60 -11.76
N VAL A 49 -28.02 -1.81 -12.66
CA VAL A 49 -29.38 -1.30 -12.65
C VAL A 49 -30.03 -1.70 -13.97
N ASN A 50 -31.16 -2.35 -13.91
CA ASN A 50 -32.07 -2.52 -15.04
C ASN A 50 -33.13 -1.42 -14.94
N TYR A 51 -33.31 -0.64 -16.00
CA TYR A 51 -34.37 0.37 -16.07
C TYR A 51 -34.89 0.43 -17.52
N GLN A 52 -36.20 0.28 -17.70
CA GLN A 52 -36.85 0.27 -19.02
C GLN A 52 -36.15 -0.70 -20.03
N HIS A 53 -35.87 -1.93 -19.60
CA HIS A 53 -35.20 -2.99 -20.37
C HIS A 53 -33.75 -2.64 -20.79
N SER A 54 -33.15 -1.58 -20.24
CA SER A 54 -31.76 -1.19 -20.48
C SER A 54 -30.92 -1.44 -19.23
N LEU A 55 -29.68 -1.97 -19.44
CA LEU A 55 -28.75 -2.24 -18.35
C LEU A 55 -27.79 -1.08 -18.17
N TYR A 56 -27.64 -0.63 -16.94
CA TYR A 56 -26.73 0.44 -16.52
C TYR A 56 -25.76 -0.13 -15.48
N PHE A 57 -24.51 0.39 -15.46
CA PHE A 57 -23.46 -0.04 -14.56
C PHE A 57 -22.89 1.16 -13.76
N PRO A 58 -23.56 1.60 -12.69
CA PRO A 58 -23.20 2.82 -11.95
C PRO A 58 -21.82 2.81 -11.31
N VAL A 59 -21.26 1.64 -10.98
CA VAL A 59 -19.91 1.50 -10.45
C VAL A 59 -18.85 1.94 -11.48
N PHE A 60 -19.09 1.71 -12.77
CA PHE A 60 -18.11 2.01 -13.84
C PHE A 60 -18.39 3.31 -14.58
N LYS A 61 -19.64 3.76 -14.60
CA LYS A 61 -20.05 4.94 -15.35
C LYS A 61 -21.00 5.80 -14.53
N ARG A 62 -20.77 7.10 -14.55
CA ARG A 62 -21.67 8.06 -13.90
C ARG A 62 -22.92 8.25 -14.75
N TYR A 63 -24.08 8.16 -14.12
CA TYR A 63 -25.38 8.42 -14.69
C TYR A 63 -26.07 9.53 -13.90
N THR A 64 -26.96 10.27 -14.55
CA THR A 64 -27.78 11.31 -13.93
C THR A 64 -29.12 10.74 -13.51
N GLU A 65 -29.76 11.34 -12.53
CA GLU A 65 -31.10 10.95 -12.08
C GLU A 65 -32.13 11.08 -13.21
N GLN A 66 -31.96 12.07 -14.09
CA GLN A 66 -32.82 12.25 -15.27
C GLN A 66 -32.88 11.02 -16.18
N GLN A 67 -31.82 10.22 -16.25
CA GLN A 67 -31.80 8.98 -17.04
C GLN A 67 -32.70 7.90 -16.47
N PHE A 68 -33.07 8.03 -15.20
CA PHE A 68 -34.00 7.14 -14.49
C PHE A 68 -35.37 7.79 -14.26
N GLY A 69 -35.67 8.88 -14.99
CA GLY A 69 -36.96 9.56 -14.92
C GLY A 69 -37.09 10.56 -13.79
N GLY A 70 -36.01 10.92 -13.12
CA GLY A 70 -35.99 11.98 -12.11
C GLY A 70 -35.76 13.37 -12.69
N GLU A 71 -35.68 14.38 -11.85
CA GLU A 71 -35.60 15.79 -12.25
C GLU A 71 -34.16 16.34 -12.24
N LEU A 72 -33.25 15.75 -11.45
CA LEU A 72 -31.96 16.31 -11.17
C LEU A 72 -30.89 15.90 -12.21
N PRO A 73 -30.05 16.84 -12.69
CA PRO A 73 -28.95 16.55 -13.63
C PRO A 73 -27.70 16.00 -12.91
N PHE A 74 -27.82 15.59 -11.66
CA PHE A 74 -26.74 15.06 -10.83
C PHE A 74 -26.83 13.54 -10.69
N GLN A 75 -25.78 12.93 -10.17
CA GLN A 75 -25.75 11.50 -9.86
C GLN A 75 -26.78 11.20 -8.76
N PRO A 76 -27.70 10.21 -8.96
CA PRO A 76 -28.69 9.86 -7.97
C PRO A 76 -28.05 9.21 -6.74
N ASP A 77 -28.67 9.43 -5.58
CA ASP A 77 -28.43 8.57 -4.42
C ASP A 77 -29.30 7.30 -4.59
N TYR A 78 -28.63 6.22 -5.07
CA TYR A 78 -29.28 4.93 -5.34
C TYR A 78 -29.85 4.25 -4.10
N ARG A 79 -29.49 4.72 -2.90
CA ARG A 79 -30.01 4.18 -1.63
C ARG A 79 -31.27 4.89 -1.17
N SER A 80 -31.54 6.08 -1.68
CA SER A 80 -32.76 6.83 -1.32
C SER A 80 -34.02 6.11 -1.79
N ASP A 81 -35.05 6.15 -0.97
CA ASP A 81 -36.36 5.59 -1.33
C ASP A 81 -36.95 6.22 -2.59
N TYR A 82 -36.65 7.48 -2.82
CA TYR A 82 -37.07 8.19 -4.03
C TYR A 82 -36.51 7.55 -5.30
N VAL A 83 -35.21 7.31 -5.37
CA VAL A 83 -34.58 6.69 -6.53
C VAL A 83 -35.00 5.24 -6.69
N ARG A 84 -35.19 4.49 -5.59
CA ARG A 84 -35.77 3.13 -5.64
C ARG A 84 -37.14 3.13 -6.29
N GLN A 85 -38.03 4.05 -5.87
CA GLN A 85 -39.36 4.19 -6.46
C GLN A 85 -39.32 4.60 -7.94
N LEU A 86 -38.35 5.44 -8.38
CA LEU A 86 -38.20 5.79 -9.79
C LEU A 86 -37.84 4.56 -10.62
N ILE A 87 -36.95 3.73 -10.14
CA ILE A 87 -36.50 2.51 -10.84
C ILE A 87 -37.64 1.47 -10.85
N ASP A 88 -38.34 1.29 -9.75
CA ASP A 88 -39.50 0.37 -9.65
C ASP A 88 -40.64 0.80 -10.60
N LYS A 89 -40.94 2.10 -10.75
CA LYS A 89 -41.91 2.62 -11.72
C LYS A 89 -41.54 2.32 -13.18
N GLY A 90 -40.27 2.11 -13.46
CA GLY A 90 -39.76 1.72 -14.78
C GLY A 90 -39.62 0.20 -14.96
N ASP A 91 -40.29 -0.63 -14.15
CA ASP A 91 -40.15 -2.10 -14.11
C ASP A 91 -38.66 -2.52 -13.98
N GLY A 92 -37.91 -1.76 -13.17
CA GLY A 92 -36.50 -1.95 -12.99
C GLY A 92 -36.13 -2.68 -11.71
N TRP A 93 -34.84 -3.02 -11.59
CA TRP A 93 -34.25 -3.56 -10.37
C TRP A 93 -32.79 -3.12 -10.24
N MET A 94 -32.27 -3.12 -9.01
CA MET A 94 -30.90 -2.79 -8.68
C MET A 94 -30.22 -3.95 -7.99
N LEU A 95 -28.97 -4.25 -8.39
CA LEU A 95 -28.11 -5.23 -7.73
C LEU A 95 -26.96 -4.47 -7.04
N PHE A 96 -27.01 -4.40 -5.72
CA PHE A 96 -25.94 -3.82 -4.91
C PHE A 96 -24.82 -4.84 -4.67
N PRO A 97 -23.58 -4.36 -4.38
CA PRO A 97 -22.54 -5.22 -3.86
C PRO A 97 -22.91 -5.80 -2.48
N PRO A 98 -22.17 -6.83 -2.00
CA PRO A 98 -22.45 -7.45 -0.70
C PRO A 98 -22.47 -6.47 0.48
N ILE A 99 -21.67 -5.40 0.40
CA ILE A 99 -21.63 -4.30 1.37
C ILE A 99 -22.15 -3.04 0.63
N PRO A 100 -23.40 -2.62 0.87
CA PRO A 100 -24.00 -1.49 0.13
C PRO A 100 -23.57 -0.12 0.69
N PHE A 101 -22.31 -0.01 1.11
CA PHE A 101 -21.68 1.19 1.65
C PHE A 101 -20.29 1.36 1.06
N SER A 102 -19.91 2.58 0.70
CA SER A 102 -18.53 2.96 0.43
C SER A 102 -17.79 3.25 1.75
N ASP A 103 -16.50 3.55 1.66
CA ASP A 103 -15.69 3.91 2.83
C ASP A 103 -16.04 5.26 3.46
N ASP A 104 -16.73 6.13 2.72
CA ASP A 104 -17.15 7.46 3.12
C ASP A 104 -18.68 7.59 3.33
N THR A 105 -19.46 6.55 3.01
CA THR A 105 -20.93 6.57 3.08
C THR A 105 -21.43 6.33 4.50
N PRO A 106 -22.07 7.30 5.17
CA PRO A 106 -22.70 7.09 6.47
C PRO A 106 -23.97 6.25 6.34
N ASN A 107 -24.21 5.39 7.33
CA ASN A 107 -25.50 4.69 7.47
C ASN A 107 -26.44 5.51 8.34
N TYR A 108 -27.43 6.16 7.75
CA TYR A 108 -28.45 6.94 8.47
C TYR A 108 -29.59 6.10 9.04
N GLU A 109 -29.64 4.80 8.73
CA GLU A 109 -30.71 3.88 9.18
C GLU A 109 -30.34 3.12 10.46
N LEU A 110 -29.35 3.62 11.21
CA LEU A 110 -28.90 2.98 12.43
C LEU A 110 -29.96 3.06 13.54
N THR A 111 -30.26 1.92 14.16
CA THR A 111 -31.12 1.84 15.34
C THR A 111 -30.43 2.22 16.64
N ILE A 112 -29.10 2.11 16.67
CA ILE A 112 -28.22 2.47 17.79
C ILE A 112 -27.28 3.58 17.30
N PRO A 113 -27.05 4.65 18.09
CA PRO A 113 -26.15 5.71 17.70
C PRO A 113 -24.73 5.19 17.37
N ALA A 114 -24.05 5.86 16.44
CA ALA A 114 -22.67 5.55 16.08
C ALA A 114 -21.69 5.87 17.25
N PRO A 115 -20.66 5.05 17.45
CA PRO A 115 -20.34 3.81 16.74
C PRO A 115 -21.26 2.64 17.11
N SER A 116 -21.88 2.01 16.11
CA SER A 116 -22.87 0.94 16.26
C SER A 116 -22.19 -0.44 16.15
N PRO A 117 -22.60 -1.42 16.99
CA PRO A 117 -21.98 -2.76 16.98
C PRO A 117 -22.25 -3.52 15.67
N PRO A 118 -21.52 -4.62 15.42
CA PRO A 118 -21.77 -5.50 14.29
C PRO A 118 -23.23 -5.91 14.16
N SER A 119 -23.76 -5.85 12.93
CA SER A 119 -25.15 -6.12 12.59
C SER A 119 -25.24 -6.86 11.23
N ALA A 120 -26.46 -7.23 10.83
CA ALA A 120 -26.70 -7.86 9.53
C ALA A 120 -26.38 -6.92 8.35
N THR A 121 -26.51 -5.61 8.55
CA THR A 121 -26.22 -4.58 7.53
C THR A 121 -24.77 -4.10 7.57
N ASN A 122 -24.18 -4.00 8.76
CA ASN A 122 -22.80 -3.58 8.98
C ASN A 122 -22.05 -4.72 9.70
N TRP A 123 -21.46 -5.64 8.95
CA TRP A 123 -20.90 -6.90 9.46
C TRP A 123 -19.83 -6.74 10.53
N LEU A 124 -19.03 -5.70 10.46
CA LEU A 124 -18.03 -5.33 11.48
C LEU A 124 -18.41 -4.07 12.27
N GLY A 125 -19.70 -3.70 12.24
CA GLY A 125 -20.20 -2.49 12.88
C GLY A 125 -19.89 -1.22 12.10
N THR A 126 -20.16 -0.08 12.74
CA THR A 126 -19.87 1.24 12.17
C THR A 126 -18.82 1.98 12.98
N ASP A 127 -18.18 2.96 12.34
CA ASP A 127 -17.29 3.90 13.01
C ASP A 127 -18.06 5.04 13.69
N ASP A 128 -17.34 6.02 14.25
CA ASP A 128 -17.92 7.16 14.96
C ASP A 128 -18.71 8.14 14.07
N GLN A 129 -18.56 8.03 12.74
CA GLN A 129 -19.31 8.77 11.73
C GLN A 129 -20.38 7.93 11.03
N ALA A 130 -20.76 6.79 11.63
CA ALA A 130 -21.73 5.85 11.09
C ALA A 130 -21.31 5.18 9.75
N ARG A 131 -20.03 5.18 9.38
CA ARG A 131 -19.51 4.54 8.17
C ARG A 131 -19.22 3.06 8.43
N ASP A 132 -19.35 2.21 7.41
CA ASP A 132 -19.11 0.77 7.52
C ASP A 132 -17.65 0.44 7.77
N VAL A 133 -17.34 -0.28 8.86
CA VAL A 133 -15.96 -0.62 9.27
C VAL A 133 -15.30 -1.56 8.27
N LEU A 134 -16.03 -2.54 7.71
CA LEU A 134 -15.46 -3.48 6.75
C LEU A 134 -15.10 -2.80 5.43
N ALA A 135 -15.95 -1.90 4.93
CA ALA A 135 -15.64 -1.06 3.78
C ALA A 135 -14.37 -0.24 4.05
N ARG A 136 -14.28 0.43 5.20
CA ARG A 136 -13.11 1.23 5.58
C ARG A 136 -11.83 0.39 5.71
N VAL A 137 -11.91 -0.85 6.18
CA VAL A 137 -10.75 -1.76 6.22
C VAL A 137 -10.29 -2.15 4.82
N ILE A 138 -11.21 -2.45 3.89
CA ILE A 138 -10.88 -2.81 2.52
C ILE A 138 -10.17 -1.65 1.81
N PHE A 139 -10.76 -0.46 1.85
CA PHE A 139 -10.21 0.72 1.19
C PHE A 139 -8.96 1.27 1.92
N GLY A 140 -8.92 1.24 3.25
CA GLY A 140 -7.75 1.62 4.04
C GLY A 140 -6.55 0.71 3.80
N ALA A 141 -6.77 -0.60 3.69
CA ALA A 141 -5.72 -1.55 3.30
C ALA A 141 -5.22 -1.27 1.87
N ARG A 142 -6.10 -0.96 0.91
CA ARG A 142 -5.72 -0.55 -0.45
C ARG A 142 -4.80 0.67 -0.45
N VAL A 143 -5.21 1.74 0.24
CA VAL A 143 -4.42 2.97 0.33
C VAL A 143 -3.06 2.69 0.96
N SER A 144 -3.02 1.95 2.08
CA SER A 144 -1.78 1.63 2.77
C SER A 144 -0.82 0.79 1.91
N ILE A 145 -1.32 -0.22 1.19
CA ILE A 145 -0.49 -1.06 0.32
C ILE A 145 0.01 -0.27 -0.90
N LEU A 146 -0.85 0.52 -1.57
CA LEU A 146 -0.45 1.34 -2.71
C LEU A 146 0.57 2.39 -2.33
N PHE A 147 0.37 3.07 -1.20
CA PHE A 147 1.33 4.03 -0.65
C PHE A 147 2.68 3.38 -0.40
N ALA A 148 2.68 2.24 0.29
CA ALA A 148 3.91 1.53 0.61
C ALA A 148 4.63 0.99 -0.63
N LEU A 149 3.91 0.51 -1.65
CA LEU A 149 4.49 0.10 -2.93
C LEU A 149 5.14 1.28 -3.66
N ALA A 150 4.45 2.42 -3.73
CA ALA A 150 4.98 3.63 -4.35
C ALA A 150 6.23 4.13 -3.61
N LEU A 151 6.15 4.22 -2.27
CA LEU A 151 7.26 4.65 -1.43
C LEU A 151 8.45 3.69 -1.55
N THR A 152 8.23 2.38 -1.52
CA THR A 152 9.28 1.37 -1.69
C THR A 152 9.94 1.46 -3.05
N PHE A 153 9.17 1.68 -4.11
CA PHE A 153 9.70 1.86 -5.46
C PHE A 153 10.61 3.10 -5.57
N ILE A 154 10.14 4.25 -5.07
CA ILE A 154 10.93 5.51 -5.06
C ILE A 154 12.19 5.33 -4.21
N SER A 155 12.06 4.77 -3.01
CA SER A 155 13.17 4.49 -2.10
C SER A 155 14.20 3.56 -2.71
N ALA A 156 13.73 2.52 -3.42
CA ALA A 156 14.62 1.59 -4.12
C ALA A 156 15.40 2.30 -5.22
N LEU A 157 14.75 3.13 -6.03
CA LEU A 157 15.39 3.86 -7.11
C LEU A 157 16.51 4.79 -6.58
N ILE A 158 16.19 5.60 -5.57
CA ILE A 158 17.14 6.55 -4.96
C ILE A 158 18.22 5.80 -4.21
N GLY A 159 17.85 4.87 -3.34
CA GLY A 159 18.79 4.14 -2.47
C GLY A 159 19.77 3.26 -3.24
N ILE A 160 19.30 2.57 -4.30
CA ILE A 160 20.17 1.78 -5.17
C ILE A 160 21.15 2.69 -5.90
N THR A 161 20.68 3.81 -6.44
CA THR A 161 21.53 4.74 -7.19
C THR A 161 22.58 5.36 -6.27
N ALA A 162 22.18 5.91 -5.13
CA ALA A 162 23.09 6.55 -4.17
C ALA A 162 24.09 5.53 -3.58
N GLY A 163 23.61 4.35 -3.16
CA GLY A 163 24.48 3.29 -2.63
C GLY A 163 25.46 2.74 -3.65
N ALA A 164 25.02 2.57 -4.91
CA ALA A 164 25.89 2.13 -6.00
C ALA A 164 27.00 3.14 -6.28
N LEU A 165 26.69 4.44 -6.35
CA LEU A 165 27.68 5.49 -6.58
C LEU A 165 28.70 5.56 -5.43
N GLN A 166 28.24 5.59 -4.18
CA GLN A 166 29.11 5.62 -3.01
C GLN A 166 30.01 4.37 -2.95
N GLY A 167 29.43 3.18 -3.09
CA GLY A 167 30.16 1.93 -3.01
C GLY A 167 31.13 1.70 -4.17
N TYR A 168 30.79 2.15 -5.39
CA TYR A 168 31.63 1.97 -6.56
C TYR A 168 32.83 2.92 -6.58
N TYR A 169 32.59 4.23 -6.47
CA TYR A 169 33.67 5.22 -6.52
C TYR A 169 34.50 5.22 -5.24
N GLY A 170 33.84 5.12 -4.07
CA GLY A 170 34.53 5.17 -2.77
C GLY A 170 35.17 6.53 -2.51
N GLY A 171 36.24 6.56 -1.65
CA GLY A 171 36.98 7.77 -1.37
C GLY A 171 36.10 8.95 -0.94
N TRP A 172 36.30 10.10 -1.59
CA TRP A 172 35.55 11.32 -1.28
C TRP A 172 34.05 11.21 -1.56
N VAL A 173 33.63 10.48 -2.62
CA VAL A 173 32.22 10.27 -2.95
C VAL A 173 31.52 9.53 -1.82
N ASP A 174 32.18 8.50 -1.31
CA ASP A 174 31.68 7.71 -0.20
C ASP A 174 31.68 8.52 1.10
N LEU A 175 32.77 9.21 1.41
CA LEU A 175 32.89 10.01 2.62
C LEU A 175 31.82 11.11 2.69
N LEU A 176 31.68 11.90 1.63
CA LEU A 176 30.69 12.99 1.59
C LEU A 176 29.27 12.43 1.60
N GLY A 177 29.03 11.31 0.87
CA GLY A 177 27.74 10.63 0.88
C GLY A 177 27.35 10.16 2.27
N GLN A 178 28.28 9.54 3.01
CA GLN A 178 28.02 9.09 4.39
C GLN A 178 27.78 10.27 5.35
N ARG A 179 28.50 11.38 5.21
CA ARG A 179 28.26 12.60 6.01
C ARG A 179 26.87 13.19 5.74
N LEU A 180 26.46 13.22 4.47
CA LEU A 180 25.10 13.63 4.11
C LEU A 180 24.05 12.72 4.77
N LEU A 181 24.24 11.39 4.69
CA LEU A 181 23.31 10.43 5.30
C LEU A 181 23.23 10.60 6.82
N GLU A 182 24.36 10.78 7.50
CA GLU A 182 24.42 11.02 8.95
C GLU A 182 23.60 12.26 9.36
N VAL A 183 23.81 13.39 8.66
CA VAL A 183 23.06 14.62 8.92
C VAL A 183 21.57 14.43 8.61
N TRP A 184 21.26 13.81 7.47
CA TRP A 184 19.89 13.63 7.00
C TRP A 184 19.08 12.67 7.90
N SER A 185 19.72 11.58 8.34
CA SER A 185 19.08 10.62 9.26
C SER A 185 18.85 11.16 10.66
N GLY A 186 19.61 12.21 11.04
CA GLY A 186 19.42 12.92 12.31
C GLY A 186 18.18 13.82 12.36
N LEU A 187 17.52 14.08 11.22
CA LEU A 187 16.31 14.90 11.18
C LEU A 187 15.11 14.08 11.70
N PRO A 188 14.40 14.57 12.72
CA PRO A 188 13.24 13.88 13.27
C PRO A 188 12.03 14.06 12.34
N VAL A 189 11.78 13.07 11.46
CA VAL A 189 10.75 13.12 10.41
C VAL A 189 9.37 13.48 10.95
N LEU A 190 9.00 12.94 12.11
CA LEU A 190 7.70 13.23 12.74
C LEU A 190 7.53 14.71 13.04
N TYR A 191 8.57 15.35 13.61
CA TYR A 191 8.50 16.80 13.91
C TYR A 191 8.41 17.64 12.63
N LEU A 192 9.11 17.23 11.57
CA LEU A 192 9.00 17.91 10.27
C LEU A 192 7.58 17.80 9.72
N LEU A 193 6.95 16.62 9.80
CA LEU A 193 5.58 16.42 9.39
C LEU A 193 4.60 17.29 10.20
N ILE A 194 4.76 17.35 11.53
CA ILE A 194 3.93 18.19 12.39
C ILE A 194 4.05 19.68 12.00
N ILE A 195 5.26 20.15 11.77
CA ILE A 195 5.47 21.56 11.38
C ILE A 195 4.87 21.83 10.01
N LEU A 196 5.11 20.95 9.05
CA LEU A 196 4.64 21.13 7.67
C LEU A 196 3.13 20.98 7.52
N SER A 197 2.48 20.11 8.31
CA SER A 197 1.02 19.96 8.32
C SER A 197 0.29 21.23 8.82
N GLY A 198 0.99 22.11 9.53
CA GLY A 198 0.45 23.42 9.90
C GLY A 198 0.37 24.42 8.72
N PHE A 199 1.02 24.13 7.60
CA PHE A 199 1.04 24.98 6.40
C PHE A 199 0.32 24.37 5.20
N VAL A 200 0.28 23.04 5.12
CA VAL A 200 -0.29 22.29 4.00
C VAL A 200 -1.14 21.17 4.57
N GLU A 201 -2.38 21.05 4.10
CA GLU A 201 -3.21 19.88 4.42
C GLU A 201 -2.57 18.63 3.79
N PRO A 202 -2.25 17.60 4.62
CA PRO A 202 -1.65 16.39 4.12
C PRO A 202 -2.60 15.68 3.14
N ASP A 203 -2.05 15.22 2.01
CA ASP A 203 -2.70 14.31 1.10
C ASP A 203 -1.77 13.14 0.77
N PHE A 204 -2.25 12.18 -0.01
CA PHE A 204 -1.47 11.01 -0.42
C PHE A 204 -0.13 11.39 -1.06
N TRP A 205 -0.12 12.34 -1.98
CA TRP A 205 1.08 12.72 -2.74
C TRP A 205 2.06 13.54 -1.91
N TRP A 206 1.53 14.41 -1.07
CA TRP A 206 2.33 15.20 -0.14
C TRP A 206 3.06 14.29 0.87
N LEU A 207 2.32 13.36 1.50
CA LEU A 207 2.91 12.38 2.42
C LEU A 207 3.95 11.51 1.72
N LEU A 208 3.62 11.03 0.51
CA LEU A 208 4.54 10.23 -0.29
C LEU A 208 5.83 10.99 -0.60
N GLY A 209 5.73 12.27 -0.97
CA GLY A 209 6.87 13.14 -1.24
C GLY A 209 7.78 13.33 -0.02
N ILE A 210 7.19 13.68 1.12
CA ILE A 210 7.94 13.87 2.37
C ILE A 210 8.60 12.55 2.82
N MET A 211 7.83 11.46 2.85
CA MET A 211 8.36 10.16 3.25
C MET A 211 9.44 9.66 2.29
N ALA A 212 9.32 9.95 1.00
CA ALA A 212 10.33 9.60 0.01
C ALA A 212 11.67 10.31 0.22
N LEU A 213 11.70 11.47 0.89
CA LEU A 213 12.96 12.15 1.23
C LEU A 213 13.79 11.39 2.27
N PHE A 214 13.17 10.50 3.06
CA PHE A 214 13.83 9.83 4.18
C PHE A 214 13.92 8.31 4.02
N SER A 215 12.98 7.68 3.33
CA SER A 215 12.83 6.21 3.30
C SER A 215 13.94 5.47 2.52
N TRP A 216 14.70 6.16 1.65
CA TRP A 216 15.78 5.58 0.85
C TRP A 216 17.07 5.34 1.63
N LEU A 217 17.26 5.98 2.79
CA LEU A 217 18.50 5.95 3.58
C LEU A 217 18.92 4.51 3.93
N THR A 218 18.00 3.71 4.47
CA THR A 218 18.25 2.32 4.87
C THR A 218 18.78 1.46 3.73
N LEU A 219 18.31 1.70 2.51
CA LEU A 219 18.71 0.90 1.36
C LEU A 219 20.10 1.28 0.82
N VAL A 220 20.51 2.53 1.02
CA VAL A 220 21.86 2.98 0.63
C VAL A 220 22.93 2.12 1.27
N ASP A 221 22.85 1.88 2.58
CA ASP A 221 23.87 1.12 3.32
C ASP A 221 23.99 -0.31 2.81
N VAL A 222 22.86 -0.96 2.53
CA VAL A 222 22.82 -2.33 1.99
C VAL A 222 23.48 -2.38 0.61
N VAL A 223 23.08 -1.48 -0.30
CA VAL A 223 23.60 -1.45 -1.67
C VAL A 223 25.07 -1.02 -1.68
N ARG A 224 25.44 -0.03 -0.90
CA ARG A 224 26.81 0.42 -0.74
C ARG A 224 27.74 -0.71 -0.30
N ALA A 225 27.35 -1.48 0.72
CA ALA A 225 28.14 -2.61 1.19
C ALA A 225 28.37 -3.65 0.09
N GLU A 226 27.36 -3.99 -0.69
CA GLU A 226 27.46 -4.92 -1.82
C GLU A 226 28.36 -4.36 -2.94
N PHE A 227 28.32 -3.05 -3.21
CA PHE A 227 29.18 -2.43 -4.21
C PHE A 227 30.64 -2.31 -3.75
N LEU A 228 30.89 -1.98 -2.48
CA LEU A 228 32.24 -2.00 -1.89
C LEU A 228 32.87 -3.39 -1.97
N ARG A 229 32.07 -4.43 -1.70
CA ARG A 229 32.52 -5.82 -1.86
C ARG A 229 32.73 -6.17 -3.34
N GLY A 230 31.74 -5.85 -4.18
CA GLY A 230 31.71 -6.22 -5.59
C GLY A 230 32.83 -5.63 -6.41
N ARG A 231 33.22 -4.36 -6.19
CA ARG A 231 34.28 -3.68 -6.95
C ARG A 231 35.64 -4.32 -6.79
N ASN A 232 35.84 -5.09 -5.72
CA ASN A 232 37.13 -5.76 -5.42
C ASN A 232 37.22 -7.19 -5.98
N LEU A 233 36.15 -7.72 -6.57
CA LEU A 233 36.09 -9.06 -7.14
C LEU A 233 36.95 -9.14 -8.44
N GLU A 234 37.58 -10.27 -8.65
CA GLU A 234 38.54 -10.46 -9.76
C GLU A 234 37.92 -10.22 -11.15
N TYR A 235 36.67 -10.66 -11.36
CA TYR A 235 36.02 -10.43 -12.65
C TYR A 235 35.73 -8.95 -12.91
N VAL A 236 35.53 -8.12 -11.86
CA VAL A 236 35.34 -6.68 -11.97
C VAL A 236 36.66 -5.97 -12.27
N LYS A 237 37.76 -6.40 -11.60
CA LYS A 237 39.12 -5.92 -11.90
C LYS A 237 39.52 -6.23 -13.33
N ALA A 238 39.23 -7.45 -13.79
CA ALA A 238 39.48 -7.86 -15.18
C ALA A 238 38.67 -7.01 -16.18
N ALA A 239 37.40 -6.75 -15.91
CA ALA A 239 36.56 -5.90 -16.75
C ALA A 239 37.13 -4.46 -16.88
N ARG A 240 37.62 -3.89 -15.76
CA ARG A 240 38.31 -2.58 -15.78
C ARG A 240 39.63 -2.63 -16.56
N ALA A 241 40.43 -3.68 -16.36
CA ALA A 241 41.69 -3.85 -17.09
C ALA A 241 41.51 -3.96 -18.61
N LEU A 242 40.36 -4.50 -19.05
CA LEU A 242 39.95 -4.55 -20.45
C LEU A 242 39.39 -3.21 -20.98
N GLY A 243 39.38 -2.13 -20.17
CA GLY A 243 38.94 -0.79 -20.57
C GLY A 243 37.43 -0.59 -20.63
N LEU A 244 36.64 -1.45 -19.98
CA LEU A 244 35.19 -1.24 -19.92
C LEU A 244 34.86 0.03 -19.13
N SER A 245 33.86 0.79 -19.62
CA SER A 245 33.39 2.01 -18.96
C SER A 245 32.78 1.72 -17.60
N ASP A 246 32.92 2.66 -16.64
CA ASP A 246 32.33 2.56 -15.30
C ASP A 246 30.85 2.23 -15.33
N ARG A 247 30.08 2.88 -16.21
CA ARG A 247 28.65 2.60 -16.42
C ARG A 247 28.39 1.13 -16.74
N THR A 248 29.21 0.55 -17.62
CA THR A 248 29.09 -0.87 -17.99
C THR A 248 29.44 -1.78 -16.81
N VAL A 249 30.52 -1.45 -16.09
CA VAL A 249 30.93 -2.21 -14.89
C VAL A 249 29.84 -2.16 -13.81
N ILE A 250 29.31 -0.98 -13.50
CA ILE A 250 28.22 -0.81 -12.53
C ILE A 250 26.99 -1.62 -12.94
N LEU A 251 26.44 -1.35 -14.14
CA LEU A 251 25.14 -1.88 -14.53
C LEU A 251 25.13 -3.35 -14.94
N ARG A 252 26.24 -3.85 -15.52
CA ARG A 252 26.31 -5.23 -16.05
C ARG A 252 27.06 -6.21 -15.17
N HIS A 253 27.99 -5.72 -14.35
CA HIS A 253 28.84 -6.61 -13.57
C HIS A 253 28.54 -6.60 -12.07
N ILE A 254 28.32 -5.43 -11.45
CA ILE A 254 28.11 -5.32 -10.00
C ILE A 254 26.63 -5.33 -9.65
N LEU A 255 25.83 -4.45 -10.25
CA LEU A 255 24.42 -4.27 -9.91
C LEU A 255 23.58 -5.57 -9.93
N PRO A 256 23.69 -6.46 -10.94
CA PRO A 256 22.89 -7.69 -10.95
C PRO A 256 23.16 -8.61 -9.76
N ASN A 257 24.38 -8.57 -9.22
CA ASN A 257 24.74 -9.33 -8.02
C ASN A 257 24.29 -8.62 -6.74
N ALA A 258 24.47 -7.30 -6.66
CA ALA A 258 24.01 -6.48 -5.54
C ALA A 258 22.48 -6.50 -5.38
N MET A 259 21.72 -6.63 -6.48
CA MET A 259 20.26 -6.75 -6.46
C MET A 259 19.76 -7.94 -5.66
N ASN A 260 20.56 -8.98 -5.45
CA ASN A 260 20.14 -10.13 -4.64
C ASN A 260 19.88 -9.73 -3.18
N ALA A 261 20.81 -9.00 -2.56
CA ALA A 261 20.63 -8.47 -1.22
C ALA A 261 19.51 -7.42 -1.19
N THR A 262 19.49 -6.51 -2.16
CA THR A 262 18.48 -5.45 -2.26
C THR A 262 17.06 -6.01 -2.32
N LEU A 263 16.79 -6.98 -3.20
CA LEU A 263 15.48 -7.60 -3.36
C LEU A 263 14.99 -8.29 -2.07
N SER A 264 15.90 -8.86 -1.30
CA SER A 264 15.58 -9.48 -0.01
C SER A 264 15.12 -8.44 1.04
N TYR A 265 15.51 -7.17 0.89
CA TYR A 265 15.12 -6.09 1.79
C TYR A 265 13.81 -5.39 1.44
N LEU A 266 13.36 -5.46 0.18
CA LEU A 266 12.17 -4.74 -0.27
C LEU A 266 10.90 -5.05 0.54
N PRO A 267 10.57 -6.30 0.90
CA PRO A 267 9.39 -6.58 1.72
C PRO A 267 9.46 -5.93 3.11
N PHE A 268 10.65 -5.82 3.70
CA PHE A 268 10.84 -5.16 4.99
C PHE A 268 10.67 -3.64 4.89
N ILE A 269 11.12 -3.03 3.79
CA ILE A 269 10.87 -1.60 3.50
C ILE A 269 9.37 -1.36 3.34
N LEU A 270 8.68 -2.24 2.61
CA LEU A 270 7.24 -2.19 2.42
C LEU A 270 6.50 -2.29 3.76
N THR A 271 6.91 -3.24 4.62
CA THR A 271 6.37 -3.39 5.99
C THR A 271 6.57 -2.12 6.80
N GLY A 272 7.78 -1.53 6.76
CA GLY A 272 8.09 -0.28 7.43
C GLY A 272 7.24 0.89 6.93
N ALA A 273 7.03 1.00 5.61
CA ALA A 273 6.22 2.04 4.99
C ALA A 273 4.74 1.97 5.43
N ILE A 274 4.13 0.76 5.45
CA ILE A 274 2.77 0.56 5.94
C ILE A 274 2.68 0.95 7.43
N SER A 275 3.62 0.47 8.25
CA SER A 275 3.64 0.76 9.68
C SER A 275 3.77 2.25 9.96
N THR A 276 4.63 2.95 9.21
CA THR A 276 4.84 4.40 9.38
C THR A 276 3.59 5.18 8.95
N LEU A 277 2.98 4.87 7.80
CA LEU A 277 1.74 5.52 7.38
C LEU A 277 0.64 5.32 8.43
N THR A 278 0.44 4.07 8.90
CA THR A 278 -0.56 3.76 9.93
C THR A 278 -0.30 4.52 11.23
N ALA A 279 0.97 4.67 11.64
CA ALA A 279 1.33 5.44 12.83
C ALA A 279 1.04 6.94 12.65
N LEU A 280 1.32 7.50 11.46
CA LEU A 280 1.00 8.89 11.14
C LEU A 280 -0.50 9.15 11.12
N ASP A 281 -1.29 8.24 10.50
CA ASP A 281 -2.73 8.31 10.49
C ASP A 281 -3.30 8.24 11.92
N PHE A 282 -2.78 7.32 12.75
CA PHE A 282 -3.16 7.20 14.16
C PHE A 282 -2.89 8.48 14.97
N LEU A 283 -1.82 9.19 14.64
CA LEU A 283 -1.45 10.46 15.30
C LEU A 283 -2.18 11.68 14.69
N GLY A 284 -2.92 11.52 13.60
CA GLY A 284 -3.63 12.61 12.91
C GLY A 284 -2.76 13.43 11.96
N PHE A 285 -1.56 12.95 11.60
CA PHE A 285 -0.64 13.59 10.66
C PHE A 285 -0.50 12.81 9.34
N GLY A 286 -1.36 11.85 9.12
CA GLY A 286 -1.39 11.00 7.93
C GLY A 286 -2.30 11.53 6.83
N MET A 287 -3.19 10.67 6.35
CA MET A 287 -4.17 11.00 5.31
C MET A 287 -5.20 12.02 5.81
N PRO A 288 -5.86 12.78 4.90
CA PRO A 288 -6.91 13.72 5.29
C PRO A 288 -7.98 13.08 6.17
N ALA A 289 -8.53 13.86 7.10
CA ALA A 289 -9.61 13.40 7.95
C ALA A 289 -10.78 12.84 7.11
N GLY A 290 -11.31 11.69 7.50
CA GLY A 290 -12.38 11.02 6.77
C GLY A 290 -11.92 10.05 5.68
N SER A 291 -10.65 10.07 5.27
CA SER A 291 -10.10 9.06 4.36
C SER A 291 -10.15 7.67 4.96
N ALA A 292 -10.29 6.64 4.11
CA ALA A 292 -10.17 5.27 4.59
C ALA A 292 -8.74 4.99 5.06
N SER A 293 -8.57 4.73 6.35
CA SER A 293 -7.28 4.46 6.97
C SER A 293 -7.39 3.46 8.12
N LEU A 294 -6.45 2.50 8.16
CA LEU A 294 -6.34 1.56 9.27
C LEU A 294 -5.88 2.28 10.56
N GLY A 295 -5.03 3.29 10.43
CA GLY A 295 -4.53 4.08 11.57
C GLY A 295 -5.62 4.93 12.19
N GLU A 296 -6.48 5.55 11.38
CA GLU A 296 -7.64 6.30 11.86
C GLU A 296 -8.62 5.39 12.62
N LEU A 297 -8.93 4.20 12.11
CA LEU A 297 -9.80 3.23 12.81
C LEU A 297 -9.20 2.80 14.17
N ILE A 298 -7.88 2.63 14.27
CA ILE A 298 -7.22 2.34 15.53
C ILE A 298 -7.34 3.54 16.48
N ALA A 299 -7.20 4.77 15.97
CA ALA A 299 -7.35 6.00 16.77
C ALA A 299 -8.78 6.17 17.29
N GLN A 300 -9.78 5.93 16.44
CA GLN A 300 -11.19 5.92 16.85
C GLN A 300 -11.47 4.84 17.89
N GLY A 301 -10.90 3.63 17.75
CA GLY A 301 -11.01 2.55 18.74
C GLY A 301 -10.42 2.91 20.10
N LYS A 302 -9.33 3.68 20.12
CA LYS A 302 -8.75 4.23 21.34
C LYS A 302 -9.68 5.26 22.01
N GLN A 303 -10.36 6.08 21.23
CA GLN A 303 -11.28 7.11 21.73
C GLN A 303 -12.62 6.52 22.18
N ASN A 304 -13.05 5.40 21.57
CA ASN A 304 -14.32 4.73 21.80
C ASN A 304 -14.13 3.32 22.37
N LEU A 305 -13.70 3.21 23.63
CA LEU A 305 -13.42 1.91 24.28
C LEU A 305 -14.65 0.99 24.38
N GLN A 306 -15.85 1.55 24.33
CA GLN A 306 -17.12 0.82 24.27
C GLN A 306 -17.36 0.15 22.90
N ALA A 307 -16.58 0.52 21.87
CA ALA A 307 -16.64 0.00 20.52
C ALA A 307 -15.35 -0.75 20.14
N PRO A 308 -15.04 -1.89 20.78
CA PRO A 308 -13.78 -2.60 20.61
C PRO A 308 -13.56 -3.11 19.17
N TRP A 309 -14.64 -3.31 18.40
CA TRP A 309 -14.56 -3.74 17.00
C TRP A 309 -13.75 -2.77 16.12
N LEU A 310 -13.75 -1.46 16.41
CA LEU A 310 -12.99 -0.46 15.63
C LEU A 310 -11.49 -0.75 15.67
N GLY A 311 -10.93 -0.72 16.88
CA GLY A 311 -9.49 -0.92 17.06
C GLY A 311 -9.05 -2.35 16.74
N LEU A 312 -9.79 -3.36 17.19
CA LEU A 312 -9.45 -4.76 16.97
C LEU A 312 -9.47 -5.15 15.49
N THR A 313 -10.47 -4.72 14.73
CA THR A 313 -10.57 -5.05 13.30
C THR A 313 -9.39 -4.45 12.52
N ALA A 314 -9.12 -3.17 12.73
CA ALA A 314 -8.00 -2.51 12.06
C ALA A 314 -6.64 -3.09 12.50
N PHE A 315 -6.48 -3.41 13.78
CA PHE A 315 -5.27 -4.04 14.31
C PHE A 315 -5.03 -5.41 13.68
N PHE A 316 -6.04 -6.30 13.63
CA PHE A 316 -5.87 -7.63 13.04
C PHE A 316 -5.66 -7.57 11.52
N ALA A 317 -6.31 -6.64 10.80
CA ALA A 317 -6.07 -6.42 9.39
C ALA A 317 -4.61 -5.98 9.14
N LEU A 318 -4.13 -5.01 9.90
CA LEU A 318 -2.74 -4.56 9.83
C LEU A 318 -1.76 -5.68 10.19
N ALA A 319 -1.97 -6.37 11.33
CA ALA A 319 -1.11 -7.46 11.78
C ALA A 319 -1.02 -8.59 10.73
N LEU A 320 -2.13 -8.93 10.08
CA LEU A 320 -2.16 -9.91 9.00
C LEU A 320 -1.29 -9.45 7.82
N ILE A 321 -1.50 -8.24 7.32
CA ILE A 321 -0.73 -7.69 6.19
C ILE A 321 0.77 -7.67 6.50
N LEU A 322 1.17 -7.14 7.67
CA LEU A 322 2.57 -7.06 8.07
C LEU A 322 3.20 -8.44 8.26
N THR A 323 2.49 -9.39 8.86
CA THR A 323 2.96 -10.77 9.06
C THR A 323 3.19 -11.48 7.72
N LEU A 324 2.27 -11.32 6.76
CA LEU A 324 2.44 -11.88 5.42
C LEU A 324 3.68 -11.32 4.72
N LEU A 325 3.90 -10.01 4.81
CA LEU A 325 5.07 -9.35 4.22
C LEU A 325 6.38 -9.80 4.88
N VAL A 326 6.41 -9.99 6.20
CA VAL A 326 7.58 -10.52 6.91
C VAL A 326 7.91 -11.93 6.43
N PHE A 327 6.92 -12.84 6.35
CA PHE A 327 7.15 -14.21 5.86
C PHE A 327 7.60 -14.24 4.40
N ILE A 328 7.09 -13.34 3.56
CA ILE A 328 7.56 -13.18 2.18
C ILE A 328 9.04 -12.72 2.19
N GLY A 329 9.37 -11.75 3.03
CA GLY A 329 10.73 -11.21 3.16
C GLY A 329 11.73 -12.26 3.62
N GLU A 330 11.40 -13.02 4.65
CA GLU A 330 12.23 -14.13 5.13
C GLU A 330 12.45 -15.19 4.03
N ALA A 331 11.39 -15.62 3.36
CA ALA A 331 11.50 -16.61 2.30
C ALA A 331 12.31 -16.11 1.09
N LEU A 332 12.20 -14.82 0.74
CA LEU A 332 13.05 -14.21 -0.27
C LEU A 332 14.52 -14.17 0.17
N ARG A 333 14.78 -13.79 1.42
CA ARG A 333 16.13 -13.77 1.98
C ARG A 333 16.76 -15.16 1.92
N ASP A 334 16.05 -16.20 2.33
CA ASP A 334 16.51 -17.59 2.28
C ASP A 334 16.78 -18.05 0.84
N ALA A 335 15.92 -17.67 -0.12
CA ALA A 335 16.07 -18.03 -1.53
C ALA A 335 17.27 -17.36 -2.21
N PHE A 336 17.69 -16.19 -1.72
CA PHE A 336 18.83 -15.44 -2.24
C PHE A 336 20.13 -15.68 -1.48
N ASP A 337 20.10 -16.36 -0.31
CA ASP A 337 21.30 -16.69 0.45
C ASP A 337 22.13 -17.73 -0.33
N PRO A 338 23.43 -17.42 -0.65
CA PRO A 338 24.30 -18.35 -1.34
C PRO A 338 24.77 -19.52 -0.46
N ARG A 339 24.58 -19.44 0.85
CA ARG A 339 25.08 -20.42 1.82
C ARG A 339 24.06 -21.51 2.19
N SER A 340 22.85 -21.40 1.76
CA SER A 340 21.77 -22.35 2.01
C SER A 340 21.62 -23.39 0.88
#